data_70430c8157d677faa2ee7d1b92a63acf
#
_entry.id   70430c8157d677faa2ee7d1b92a63acf
#
_cell.length_a   1.000
_cell.length_b   1.000
_cell.length_c   1.000
_cell.angle_alpha   90.00
_cell.angle_beta   90.00
_cell.angle_gamma   90.00
#
_symmetry.space_group_name_H-M   'P 1'
#
loop_
_entity.id
_entity.type
_entity.pdbx_description
1 polymer ?
#
loop_
_entity_poly.entity_id
_entity_poly.type
_entity_poly.pdbx_seq_one_letter_code
_entity_poly.pdbx_strand_id
1 'polypeptide(L)'
;KLLKPYKIDAWWQDATEPENDDLLNRRINNGETPGEFYRNVYPLFVNKTVYEGLRKDDPDRRAMILTRSGFSGIQRYGAVTWSGDVGNDWETLRRQIAGGLGQMAAGLPWWTYDAGGFFRPSDQYTNKDYQERMLRWIQAGTFLPLMRIHGYMSQTEPWRYGEQVEHIVSDFLDLRYRLLPYIYSHTALVSHQGGTFMRPLIFDFSQDKEALKQQNEYMFGNSLLINPITQSNVQSWKTYLPEHAAGWIDFWNGKAYEGGQYVDIPASIEKIP
;
A
#
# COMPACT_ATOMS: atom_id res chain seq x y z
N LYS A 1 -6.37 13.12 -26.97
CA LYS A 1 -6.44 14.49 -27.52
C LYS A 1 -7.04 15.48 -26.50
N LEU A 2 -8.14 15.12 -25.81
CA LEU A 2 -8.83 16.02 -24.85
C LEU A 2 -7.96 16.42 -23.67
N LEU A 3 -7.08 15.54 -23.18
CA LEU A 3 -6.30 15.76 -21.94
C LEU A 3 -4.88 16.29 -22.18
N LYS A 4 -4.39 16.29 -23.43
CA LYS A 4 -3.05 16.83 -23.79
C LYS A 4 -2.78 18.25 -23.29
N PRO A 5 -3.75 19.20 -23.37
CA PRO A 5 -3.52 20.56 -22.89
C PRO A 5 -3.27 20.67 -21.39
N TYR A 6 -3.71 19.70 -20.59
CA TYR A 6 -3.66 19.74 -19.12
C TYR A 6 -2.38 19.14 -18.54
N LYS A 7 -1.48 18.59 -19.37
CA LYS A 7 -0.19 18.02 -18.94
C LYS A 7 -0.31 17.08 -17.74
N ILE A 8 -1.24 16.11 -17.82
CA ILE A 8 -1.51 15.15 -16.75
C ILE A 8 -0.28 14.28 -16.50
N ASP A 9 0.17 14.20 -15.22
CA ASP A 9 1.36 13.49 -14.82
C ASP A 9 1.12 12.01 -14.51
N ALA A 10 -0.08 11.67 -14.03
CA ALA A 10 -0.46 10.33 -13.62
C ALA A 10 -1.92 10.04 -14.00
N TRP A 11 -2.22 8.79 -14.23
CA TRP A 11 -3.56 8.32 -14.59
C TRP A 11 -4.13 7.45 -13.49
N TRP A 12 -5.33 7.76 -13.04
CA TRP A 12 -6.14 6.92 -12.18
C TRP A 12 -7.17 6.19 -13.02
N GLN A 13 -7.21 4.84 -12.91
CA GLN A 13 -8.06 3.97 -13.69
C GLN A 13 -8.89 3.10 -12.76
N ASP A 14 -10.19 3.32 -12.77
CA ASP A 14 -11.13 2.52 -12.02
C ASP A 14 -11.71 1.37 -12.87
N ALA A 15 -12.39 0.43 -12.23
CA ALA A 15 -13.15 -0.64 -12.89
C ALA A 15 -12.35 -1.50 -13.89
N THR A 16 -11.07 -1.74 -13.60
CA THR A 16 -10.14 -2.42 -14.53
C THR A 16 -10.08 -3.94 -14.36
N GLU A 17 -11.03 -4.58 -13.65
CA GLU A 17 -11.10 -6.02 -13.39
C GLU A 17 -11.45 -6.92 -14.58
N PRO A 18 -12.47 -6.74 -15.44
CA PRO A 18 -13.51 -5.72 -15.62
C PRO A 18 -14.62 -5.79 -14.56
N GLU A 19 -15.19 -4.64 -14.23
CA GLU A 19 -16.32 -4.55 -13.31
C GLU A 19 -17.58 -5.23 -13.88
N ASN A 20 -18.45 -5.71 -12.98
CA ASN A 20 -19.73 -6.36 -13.34
C ASN A 20 -19.63 -7.54 -14.31
N ASP A 21 -18.47 -8.22 -14.37
CA ASP A 21 -18.28 -9.34 -15.29
C ASP A 21 -18.54 -8.99 -16.77
N ASP A 22 -18.14 -7.82 -17.20
CA ASP A 22 -18.40 -7.32 -18.55
C ASP A 22 -17.90 -8.23 -19.69
N LEU A 23 -17.02 -9.18 -19.40
CA LEU A 23 -16.57 -10.20 -20.37
C LEU A 23 -17.43 -11.47 -20.39
N LEU A 24 -18.37 -11.63 -19.43
CA LEU A 24 -19.24 -12.80 -19.37
C LEU A 24 -20.15 -12.83 -20.61
N ASN A 25 -20.26 -14.01 -21.23
CA ASN A 25 -21.04 -14.22 -22.45
C ASN A 25 -20.64 -13.33 -23.64
N ARG A 26 -19.51 -12.66 -23.59
CA ARG A 26 -18.95 -11.92 -24.72
C ARG A 26 -17.92 -12.78 -25.48
N ARG A 27 -17.70 -12.42 -26.72
CA ARG A 27 -16.65 -13.03 -27.53
C ARG A 27 -15.67 -11.95 -27.99
N ILE A 28 -14.39 -12.28 -27.96
CA ILE A 28 -13.28 -11.43 -28.38
C ILE A 28 -12.54 -12.07 -29.56
N ASN A 29 -11.52 -11.42 -30.08
CA ASN A 29 -10.76 -11.89 -31.24
C ASN A 29 -11.68 -12.22 -32.41
N ASN A 30 -12.49 -11.24 -32.85
CA ASN A 30 -13.47 -11.38 -33.95
C ASN A 30 -14.49 -12.53 -33.74
N GLY A 31 -14.81 -12.83 -32.49
CA GLY A 31 -15.79 -13.86 -32.13
C GLY A 31 -15.18 -15.27 -31.95
N GLU A 32 -13.88 -15.43 -32.02
CA GLU A 32 -13.22 -16.74 -31.92
C GLU A 32 -13.08 -17.23 -30.48
N THR A 33 -12.88 -16.31 -29.51
CA THR A 33 -12.53 -16.65 -28.11
C THR A 33 -13.61 -16.18 -27.13
N PRO A 34 -14.05 -17.03 -26.18
CA PRO A 34 -14.88 -16.58 -25.07
C PRO A 34 -14.17 -15.51 -24.22
N GLY A 35 -14.90 -14.46 -23.85
CA GLY A 35 -14.34 -13.34 -23.06
C GLY A 35 -13.82 -13.76 -21.69
N GLU A 36 -14.45 -14.74 -21.08
CA GLU A 36 -14.11 -15.29 -19.78
C GLU A 36 -12.66 -15.77 -19.67
N PHE A 37 -12.07 -16.23 -20.78
CA PHE A 37 -10.64 -16.64 -20.81
C PHE A 37 -9.69 -15.47 -20.59
N TYR A 38 -10.13 -14.25 -20.83
CA TYR A 38 -9.33 -13.05 -20.66
C TYR A 38 -9.63 -12.28 -19.37
N ARG A 39 -10.59 -12.73 -18.57
CA ARG A 39 -11.03 -12.03 -17.36
C ARG A 39 -9.86 -11.66 -16.43
N ASN A 40 -9.05 -12.64 -16.06
CA ASN A 40 -7.95 -12.40 -15.12
C ASN A 40 -6.79 -11.58 -15.74
N VAL A 41 -6.58 -11.70 -17.03
CA VAL A 41 -5.49 -10.99 -17.74
C VAL A 41 -5.94 -9.63 -18.30
N TYR A 42 -7.21 -9.31 -18.23
CA TYR A 42 -7.78 -8.05 -18.72
C TYR A 42 -7.06 -6.80 -18.19
N PRO A 43 -6.75 -6.69 -16.88
CA PRO A 43 -6.02 -5.53 -16.35
C PRO A 43 -4.65 -5.33 -16.99
N LEU A 44 -3.97 -6.40 -17.34
CA LEU A 44 -2.67 -6.34 -18.03
C LEU A 44 -2.79 -5.62 -19.38
N PHE A 45 -3.80 -5.97 -20.17
CA PHE A 45 -4.02 -5.34 -21.49
C PHE A 45 -4.52 -3.90 -21.39
N VAL A 46 -5.36 -3.59 -20.40
CA VAL A 46 -5.79 -2.21 -20.11
C VAL A 46 -4.57 -1.33 -19.83
N ASN A 47 -3.74 -1.74 -18.88
CA ASN A 47 -2.56 -0.98 -18.49
C ASN A 47 -1.51 -0.91 -19.60
N LYS A 48 -1.30 -1.99 -20.34
CA LYS A 48 -0.45 -2.00 -21.56
C LYS A 48 -0.90 -0.91 -22.53
N THR A 49 -2.18 -0.90 -22.89
CA THR A 49 -2.73 0.04 -23.87
C THR A 49 -2.53 1.50 -23.45
N VAL A 50 -2.81 1.81 -22.17
CA VAL A 50 -2.64 3.17 -21.65
C VAL A 50 -1.15 3.54 -21.60
N TYR A 51 -0.31 2.65 -21.08
CA TYR A 51 1.14 2.87 -21.01
C TYR A 51 1.75 3.14 -22.39
N GLU A 52 1.47 2.27 -23.36
CA GLU A 52 2.00 2.41 -24.72
C GLU A 52 1.50 3.69 -25.39
N GLY A 53 0.23 4.06 -25.15
CA GLY A 53 -0.33 5.34 -25.60
C GLY A 53 0.37 6.55 -25.01
N LEU A 54 0.62 6.54 -23.71
CA LEU A 54 1.34 7.62 -23.02
C LEU A 54 2.79 7.75 -23.52
N ARG A 55 3.50 6.62 -23.64
CA ARG A 55 4.87 6.59 -24.14
C ARG A 55 5.00 6.99 -25.61
N LYS A 56 3.98 6.72 -26.41
CA LYS A 56 3.91 7.18 -27.81
C LYS A 56 3.66 8.68 -27.90
N ASP A 57 2.84 9.24 -27.01
CA ASP A 57 2.51 10.66 -26.99
C ASP A 57 3.66 11.53 -26.45
N ASP A 58 4.39 11.02 -25.44
CA ASP A 58 5.53 11.69 -24.80
C ASP A 58 6.60 10.63 -24.40
N PRO A 59 7.54 10.32 -25.29
CA PRO A 59 8.54 9.27 -25.06
C PRO A 59 9.55 9.64 -23.96
N ASP A 60 9.75 10.91 -23.68
CA ASP A 60 10.72 11.37 -22.67
C ASP A 60 10.12 11.38 -21.26
N ARG A 61 8.81 11.24 -21.13
CA ARG A 61 8.11 11.26 -19.84
C ARG A 61 7.82 9.85 -19.35
N ARG A 62 8.11 9.59 -18.08
CA ARG A 62 7.71 8.35 -17.40
C ARG A 62 6.18 8.30 -17.24
N ALA A 63 5.57 7.18 -17.58
CA ALA A 63 4.16 6.95 -17.32
C ALA A 63 3.95 6.45 -15.87
N MET A 64 2.93 6.97 -15.19
CA MET A 64 2.48 6.51 -13.88
C MET A 64 0.98 6.23 -13.97
N ILE A 65 0.59 5.04 -13.58
CA ILE A 65 -0.81 4.58 -13.62
C ILE A 65 -1.17 4.02 -12.24
N LEU A 66 -2.26 4.51 -11.64
CA LEU A 66 -2.90 3.92 -10.48
C LEU A 66 -4.15 3.18 -10.95
N THR A 67 -4.21 1.87 -10.76
CA THR A 67 -5.24 0.99 -11.31
C THR A 67 -5.85 0.08 -10.23
N ARG A 68 -7.18 -0.19 -10.31
CA ARG A 68 -7.89 -0.98 -9.29
C ARG A 68 -7.55 -2.47 -9.32
N SER A 69 -7.00 -2.97 -10.39
CA SER A 69 -6.69 -4.40 -10.53
C SER A 69 -5.36 -4.64 -11.22
N GLY A 70 -4.83 -5.84 -11.06
CA GLY A 70 -3.56 -6.22 -11.64
C GLY A 70 -3.48 -7.68 -12.04
N PHE A 71 -2.44 -8.00 -12.81
CA PHE A 71 -2.06 -9.35 -13.21
C PHE A 71 -0.55 -9.42 -13.33
N SER A 72 0.03 -10.61 -13.23
CA SER A 72 1.47 -10.82 -13.38
C SER A 72 2.02 -10.14 -14.64
N GLY A 73 3.07 -9.34 -14.48
CA GLY A 73 3.68 -8.56 -15.56
C GLY A 73 3.23 -7.10 -15.66
N ILE A 74 2.22 -6.66 -14.88
CA ILE A 74 1.72 -5.27 -14.89
C ILE A 74 2.78 -4.25 -14.48
N GLN A 75 3.77 -4.66 -13.65
CA GLN A 75 4.85 -3.80 -13.19
C GLN A 75 5.67 -3.18 -14.32
N ARG A 76 5.70 -3.79 -15.51
CA ARG A 76 6.38 -3.26 -16.71
C ARG A 76 5.69 -2.04 -17.30
N TYR A 77 4.45 -1.77 -16.91
CA TYR A 77 3.63 -0.70 -17.47
C TYR A 77 3.47 0.50 -16.53
N GLY A 78 4.40 0.68 -15.57
CA GLY A 78 4.36 1.81 -14.65
C GLY A 78 3.11 1.84 -13.77
N ALA A 79 2.54 0.68 -13.48
CA ALA A 79 1.28 0.54 -12.78
C ALA A 79 1.48 0.27 -11.29
N VAL A 80 0.73 1.02 -10.48
CA VAL A 80 0.52 0.80 -9.05
C VAL A 80 -0.91 0.32 -8.86
N THR A 81 -1.13 -0.71 -8.06
CA THR A 81 -2.49 -1.17 -7.76
C THR A 81 -2.98 -0.65 -6.41
N TRP A 82 -4.29 -0.51 -6.26
CA TRP A 82 -4.91 -0.39 -4.93
C TRP A 82 -5.96 -1.48 -4.73
N SER A 83 -6.33 -1.70 -3.50
CA SER A 83 -7.17 -2.84 -3.11
C SER A 83 -8.66 -2.67 -3.39
N GLY A 84 -9.07 -1.58 -4.06
CA GLY A 84 -10.48 -1.30 -4.35
C GLY A 84 -11.25 -0.76 -3.16
N ASP A 85 -12.57 -0.87 -3.23
CA ASP A 85 -13.54 -0.28 -2.33
C ASP A 85 -13.71 -1.13 -1.07
N VAL A 86 -12.81 -0.94 -0.10
CA VAL A 86 -12.76 -1.76 1.11
C VAL A 86 -13.49 -1.11 2.30
N GLY A 87 -13.88 -1.92 3.28
CA GLY A 87 -14.38 -1.46 4.57
C GLY A 87 -13.33 -0.72 5.40
N ASN A 88 -13.73 -0.25 6.57
CA ASN A 88 -12.86 0.56 7.42
C ASN A 88 -12.48 -0.12 8.75
N ASP A 89 -12.97 -1.33 9.01
CA ASP A 89 -12.78 -2.02 10.29
C ASP A 89 -11.34 -2.55 10.49
N TRP A 90 -11.04 -2.96 11.73
CA TRP A 90 -9.71 -3.42 12.14
C TRP A 90 -9.26 -4.69 11.40
N GLU A 91 -10.19 -5.62 11.18
CA GLU A 91 -9.90 -6.84 10.44
C GLU A 91 -9.60 -6.54 8.98
N THR A 92 -10.31 -5.57 8.38
CA THR A 92 -10.01 -5.10 7.04
C THR A 92 -8.61 -4.52 6.98
N LEU A 93 -8.20 -3.64 7.90
CA LEU A 93 -6.82 -3.12 7.95
C LEU A 93 -5.79 -4.25 8.01
N ARG A 94 -5.99 -5.20 8.91
CA ARG A 94 -5.11 -6.35 9.07
C ARG A 94 -4.97 -7.15 7.76
N ARG A 95 -6.09 -7.43 7.11
CA ARG A 95 -6.12 -8.16 5.82
C ARG A 95 -5.50 -7.36 4.68
N GLN A 96 -5.65 -6.04 4.67
CA GLN A 96 -5.04 -5.19 3.67
C GLN A 96 -3.51 -5.26 3.73
N ILE A 97 -2.93 -5.19 4.92
CA ILE A 97 -1.47 -5.31 5.08
C ILE A 97 -0.99 -6.67 4.57
N ALA A 98 -1.62 -7.76 5.03
CA ALA A 98 -1.27 -9.12 4.60
C ALA A 98 -1.47 -9.31 3.09
N GLY A 99 -2.55 -8.77 2.51
CA GLY A 99 -2.82 -8.80 1.08
C GLY A 99 -1.79 -8.03 0.26
N GLY A 100 -1.37 -6.86 0.73
CA GLY A 100 -0.28 -6.08 0.13
C GLY A 100 1.03 -6.86 0.11
N LEU A 101 1.40 -7.50 1.23
CA LEU A 101 2.57 -8.38 1.30
C LEU A 101 2.46 -9.57 0.34
N GLY A 102 1.26 -10.14 0.18
CA GLY A 102 0.98 -11.17 -0.81
C GLY A 102 1.19 -10.70 -2.25
N GLN A 103 0.81 -9.46 -2.57
CA GLN A 103 1.10 -8.86 -3.88
C GLN A 103 2.61 -8.70 -4.12
N MET A 104 3.35 -8.24 -3.11
CA MET A 104 4.81 -8.16 -3.19
C MET A 104 5.42 -9.54 -3.47
N ALA A 105 4.95 -10.57 -2.77
CA ALA A 105 5.40 -11.94 -2.98
C ALA A 105 5.06 -12.48 -4.39
N ALA A 106 3.97 -12.00 -4.99
CA ALA A 106 3.60 -12.31 -6.37
C ALA A 106 4.37 -11.50 -7.44
N GLY A 107 5.32 -10.65 -7.04
CA GLY A 107 6.12 -9.82 -7.96
C GLY A 107 5.41 -8.55 -8.44
N LEU A 108 4.42 -8.06 -7.70
CA LEU A 108 3.71 -6.80 -7.95
C LEU A 108 4.17 -5.76 -6.92
N PRO A 109 5.27 -5.02 -7.16
CA PRO A 109 5.97 -4.26 -6.11
C PRO A 109 5.32 -2.93 -5.74
N TRP A 110 4.30 -2.50 -6.48
CA TRP A 110 3.67 -1.20 -6.31
C TRP A 110 2.21 -1.37 -5.91
N TRP A 111 1.92 -1.00 -4.67
CA TRP A 111 0.59 -1.19 -4.09
C TRP A 111 0.27 -0.09 -3.07
N THR A 112 -1.03 0.13 -2.89
CA THR A 112 -1.62 0.99 -1.86
C THR A 112 -3.01 0.52 -1.47
N TYR A 113 -3.62 1.23 -0.55
CA TYR A 113 -5.02 1.14 -0.18
C TYR A 113 -5.62 2.54 0.08
N ASP A 114 -6.91 2.60 0.29
CA ASP A 114 -7.60 3.81 0.72
C ASP A 114 -7.48 3.94 2.24
N ALA A 115 -6.51 4.75 2.71
CA ALA A 115 -6.29 4.90 4.15
C ALA A 115 -7.53 5.45 4.86
N GLY A 116 -7.95 4.75 5.93
CA GLY A 116 -9.20 4.99 6.64
C GLY A 116 -10.37 4.17 6.13
N GLY A 117 -10.16 3.36 5.07
CA GLY A 117 -11.20 2.61 4.36
C GLY A 117 -11.96 3.47 3.35
N PHE A 118 -12.43 2.84 2.26
CA PHE A 118 -13.25 3.50 1.25
C PHE A 118 -14.66 3.76 1.79
N PHE A 119 -15.32 2.75 2.36
CA PHE A 119 -16.61 2.91 3.03
C PHE A 119 -16.42 3.32 4.48
N ARG A 120 -16.76 4.57 4.80
CA ARG A 120 -16.59 5.17 6.12
C ARG A 120 -17.93 5.28 6.86
N PRO A 121 -17.94 5.27 8.21
CA PRO A 121 -19.16 5.46 8.97
C PRO A 121 -19.70 6.89 8.79
N SER A 122 -21.03 7.06 8.87
CA SER A 122 -21.68 8.36 8.69
C SER A 122 -21.26 9.39 9.74
N ASP A 123 -20.90 8.94 10.93
CA ASP A 123 -20.42 9.76 12.07
C ASP A 123 -18.89 9.90 12.12
N GLN A 124 -18.20 9.62 11.04
CA GLN A 124 -16.73 9.54 10.95
C GLN A 124 -15.98 10.73 11.57
N TYR A 125 -16.54 11.91 11.51
CA TYR A 125 -15.87 13.13 12.02
C TYR A 125 -15.92 13.30 13.54
N THR A 126 -16.81 12.59 14.22
CA THR A 126 -17.03 12.68 15.68
C THR A 126 -16.79 11.35 16.40
N ASN A 127 -16.78 10.26 15.69
CA ASN A 127 -16.60 8.91 16.23
C ASN A 127 -15.13 8.66 16.59
N LYS A 128 -14.84 8.60 17.91
CA LYS A 128 -13.48 8.44 18.43
C LYS A 128 -12.85 7.11 18.08
N ASP A 129 -13.62 6.02 18.05
CA ASP A 129 -13.12 4.72 17.63
C ASP A 129 -12.72 4.73 16.15
N TYR A 130 -13.52 5.38 15.30
CA TYR A 130 -13.13 5.53 13.90
C TYR A 130 -11.91 6.46 13.73
N GLN A 131 -11.80 7.54 14.50
CA GLN A 131 -10.64 8.43 14.44
C GLN A 131 -9.34 7.69 14.81
N GLU A 132 -9.36 6.86 15.87
CA GLU A 132 -8.21 5.99 16.20
C GLU A 132 -7.88 5.07 15.03
N ARG A 133 -8.88 4.38 14.50
CA ARG A 133 -8.72 3.43 13.39
C ARG A 133 -8.16 4.12 12.14
N MET A 134 -8.71 5.28 11.77
CA MET A 134 -8.21 6.08 10.65
C MET A 134 -6.74 6.46 10.82
N LEU A 135 -6.33 6.86 12.02
CA LEU A 135 -4.93 7.16 12.32
C LEU A 135 -4.04 5.93 12.12
N ARG A 136 -4.45 4.74 12.57
CA ARG A 136 -3.68 3.50 12.36
C ARG A 136 -3.57 3.12 10.88
N TRP A 137 -4.63 3.35 10.09
CA TRP A 137 -4.57 3.21 8.64
C TRP A 137 -3.54 4.17 8.00
N ILE A 138 -3.52 5.43 8.42
CA ILE A 138 -2.60 6.44 7.88
C ILE A 138 -1.17 6.15 8.30
N GLN A 139 -0.94 5.74 9.54
CA GLN A 139 0.36 5.32 10.05
C GLN A 139 0.95 4.18 9.22
N ALA A 140 0.18 3.11 9.02
CA ALA A 140 0.61 2.01 8.15
C ALA A 140 0.76 2.48 6.69
N GLY A 141 -0.12 3.35 6.20
CA GLY A 141 -0.07 3.95 4.86
C GLY A 141 1.20 4.73 4.58
N THR A 142 1.79 5.35 5.62
CA THR A 142 3.08 6.05 5.53
C THR A 142 4.21 5.14 5.07
N PHE A 143 4.12 3.86 5.38
CA PHE A 143 5.11 2.84 5.05
C PHE A 143 4.63 1.86 3.96
N LEU A 144 3.84 2.36 3.02
CA LEU A 144 3.49 1.66 1.78
C LEU A 144 4.28 2.23 0.59
N PRO A 145 4.42 1.49 -0.51
CA PRO A 145 5.03 2.02 -1.74
C PRO A 145 4.38 3.32 -2.22
N LEU A 146 3.06 3.41 -2.23
CA LEU A 146 2.29 4.63 -2.47
C LEU A 146 1.45 4.96 -1.23
N MET A 147 1.52 6.19 -0.72
CA MET A 147 0.67 6.68 0.36
C MET A 147 -0.54 7.42 -0.25
N ARG A 148 -1.73 7.07 0.20
CA ARG A 148 -2.98 7.64 -0.30
C ARG A 148 -4.04 7.70 0.81
N ILE A 149 -4.83 8.78 0.83
CA ILE A 149 -6.05 8.89 1.62
C ILE A 149 -7.20 9.05 0.63
N HIS A 150 -8.24 8.23 0.76
CA HIS A 150 -9.43 8.28 -0.08
C HIS A 150 -10.63 7.67 0.65
N GLY A 151 -11.86 8.08 0.27
CA GLY A 151 -13.08 7.54 0.86
C GLY A 151 -14.32 7.97 0.07
N TYR A 152 -15.32 7.07 0.01
CA TYR A 152 -16.57 7.30 -0.69
C TYR A 152 -17.41 8.37 0.00
N MET A 153 -17.84 9.37 -0.76
CA MET A 153 -18.67 10.48 -0.29
C MET A 153 -18.19 11.11 1.01
N SER A 154 -16.87 11.18 1.21
CA SER A 154 -16.25 11.67 2.42
C SER A 154 -15.31 12.83 2.12
N GLN A 155 -15.30 13.83 3.00
CA GLN A 155 -14.22 14.81 3.06
C GLN A 155 -13.09 14.17 3.85
N THR A 156 -11.97 13.87 3.17
CA THR A 156 -10.90 13.06 3.74
C THR A 156 -9.75 13.88 4.30
N GLU A 157 -9.88 15.18 4.30
CA GLU A 157 -8.89 16.12 4.79
C GLU A 157 -8.74 15.99 6.32
N PRO A 158 -7.50 15.90 6.85
CA PRO A 158 -7.25 15.62 8.27
C PRO A 158 -7.93 16.60 9.24
N TRP A 159 -7.99 17.88 8.90
CA TRP A 159 -8.62 18.91 9.74
C TRP A 159 -10.13 18.72 9.98
N ARG A 160 -10.80 17.88 9.17
CA ARG A 160 -12.22 17.54 9.37
C ARG A 160 -12.44 16.64 10.59
N TYR A 161 -11.39 15.95 11.05
CA TYR A 161 -11.45 14.99 12.14
C TYR A 161 -10.99 15.55 13.49
N GLY A 162 -10.70 16.85 13.55
CA GLY A 162 -10.29 17.58 14.74
C GLY A 162 -8.77 17.71 14.90
N GLU A 163 -8.35 18.64 15.76
CA GLU A 163 -6.96 19.08 15.91
C GLU A 163 -5.97 17.95 16.21
N GLN A 164 -6.36 16.98 17.05
CA GLN A 164 -5.48 15.85 17.39
C GLN A 164 -5.18 15.00 16.16
N VAL A 165 -6.21 14.68 15.36
CA VAL A 165 -6.04 13.89 14.14
C VAL A 165 -5.22 14.66 13.13
N GLU A 166 -5.51 15.93 12.93
CA GLU A 166 -4.75 16.80 12.02
C GLU A 166 -3.27 16.85 12.37
N HIS A 167 -2.96 17.05 13.65
CA HIS A 167 -1.57 17.10 14.12
C HIS A 167 -0.83 15.79 13.88
N ILE A 168 -1.40 14.66 14.30
CA ILE A 168 -0.77 13.34 14.12
C ILE A 168 -0.59 13.01 12.64
N VAL A 169 -1.58 13.30 11.80
CA VAL A 169 -1.47 13.06 10.35
C VAL A 169 -0.39 13.93 9.74
N SER A 170 -0.29 15.20 10.14
CA SER A 170 0.76 16.12 9.68
C SER A 170 2.15 15.59 10.03
N ASP A 171 2.36 15.09 11.24
CA ASP A 171 3.63 14.49 11.66
C ASP A 171 4.02 13.27 10.78
N PHE A 172 3.05 12.43 10.45
CA PHE A 172 3.29 11.27 9.55
C PHE A 172 3.52 11.69 8.10
N LEU A 173 2.88 12.76 7.62
CA LEU A 173 3.17 13.33 6.31
C LEU A 173 4.58 13.92 6.27
N ASP A 174 4.98 14.69 7.28
CA ASP A 174 6.34 15.22 7.41
C ASP A 174 7.37 14.08 7.45
N LEU A 175 7.10 13.02 8.22
CA LEU A 175 7.94 11.83 8.22
C LEU A 175 8.04 11.21 6.82
N ARG A 176 6.92 11.06 6.12
CA ARG A 176 6.90 10.52 4.75
C ARG A 176 7.76 11.37 3.80
N TYR A 177 7.64 12.71 3.89
CA TYR A 177 8.46 13.61 3.08
C TYR A 177 9.95 13.52 3.44
N ARG A 178 10.31 13.40 4.70
CA ARG A 178 11.70 13.18 5.13
C ARG A 178 12.26 11.85 4.64
N LEU A 179 11.42 10.84 4.50
CA LEU A 179 11.78 9.53 3.96
C LEU A 179 11.84 9.49 2.42
N LEU A 180 11.45 10.54 1.69
CA LEU A 180 11.45 10.53 0.23
C LEU A 180 12.79 10.14 -0.40
N PRO A 181 13.96 10.61 0.05
CA PRO A 181 15.24 10.17 -0.51
C PRO A 181 15.46 8.65 -0.34
N TYR A 182 15.10 8.12 0.82
CA TYR A 182 15.16 6.69 1.11
C TYR A 182 14.20 5.89 0.21
N ILE A 183 12.94 6.33 0.13
CA ILE A 183 11.92 5.72 -0.72
C ILE A 183 12.35 5.74 -2.18
N TYR A 184 12.79 6.88 -2.68
CA TYR A 184 13.22 7.03 -4.08
C TYR A 184 14.40 6.12 -4.42
N SER A 185 15.39 6.03 -3.53
CA SER A 185 16.55 5.15 -3.71
C SER A 185 16.15 3.68 -3.78
N HIS A 186 15.27 3.24 -2.88
CA HIS A 186 14.77 1.85 -2.90
C HIS A 186 13.86 1.57 -4.10
N THR A 187 13.02 2.52 -4.51
CA THR A 187 12.22 2.36 -5.74
C THR A 187 13.10 2.26 -6.99
N ALA A 188 14.21 2.97 -7.03
CA ALA A 188 15.19 2.83 -8.10
C ALA A 188 15.83 1.42 -8.10
N LEU A 189 16.21 0.89 -6.93
CA LEU A 189 16.72 -0.49 -6.81
C LEU A 189 15.70 -1.51 -7.34
N VAL A 190 14.43 -1.40 -6.92
CA VAL A 190 13.35 -2.28 -7.42
C VAL A 190 13.21 -2.19 -8.94
N SER A 191 13.26 -0.99 -9.52
CA SER A 191 13.13 -0.78 -10.96
C SER A 191 14.29 -1.35 -11.77
N HIS A 192 15.52 -1.29 -11.23
CA HIS A 192 16.73 -1.70 -11.94
C HIS A 192 17.16 -3.15 -11.67
N GLN A 193 16.89 -3.66 -10.48
CA GLN A 193 17.38 -4.95 -10.02
C GLN A 193 16.24 -5.97 -9.78
N GLY A 194 14.99 -5.53 -9.78
CA GLY A 194 13.85 -6.34 -9.38
C GLY A 194 13.67 -6.39 -7.85
N GLY A 195 12.75 -7.24 -7.39
CA GLY A 195 12.39 -7.33 -5.99
C GLY A 195 11.22 -6.43 -5.62
N THR A 196 11.06 -6.15 -4.33
CA THR A 196 9.98 -5.31 -3.80
C THR A 196 10.49 -4.33 -2.75
N PHE A 197 9.76 -3.23 -2.56
CA PHE A 197 10.10 -2.24 -1.56
C PHE A 197 9.50 -2.58 -0.18
N MET A 198 8.25 -3.01 -0.15
CA MET A 198 7.57 -3.56 1.03
C MET A 198 7.78 -5.09 1.00
N ARG A 199 8.55 -5.66 1.94
CA ARG A 199 8.96 -7.07 1.88
C ARG A 199 8.43 -7.87 3.06
N PRO A 200 7.70 -8.96 2.82
CA PRO A 200 7.40 -9.92 3.89
C PRO A 200 8.69 -10.45 4.50
N LEU A 201 8.69 -10.70 5.81
CA LEU A 201 9.92 -11.08 6.54
C LEU A 201 10.60 -12.35 6.01
N ILE A 202 9.84 -13.23 5.36
CA ILE A 202 10.39 -14.44 4.73
C ILE A 202 11.46 -14.11 3.67
N PHE A 203 11.44 -12.94 3.05
CA PHE A 203 12.41 -12.58 2.01
C PHE A 203 13.79 -12.27 2.58
N ASP A 204 13.84 -11.71 3.77
CA ASP A 204 15.08 -11.28 4.42
C ASP A 204 15.53 -12.26 5.52
N PHE A 205 14.58 -12.97 6.14
CA PHE A 205 14.80 -13.83 7.32
C PHE A 205 14.27 -15.26 7.13
N SER A 206 14.55 -15.87 5.98
CA SER A 206 14.00 -17.18 5.58
C SER A 206 14.39 -18.35 6.52
N GLN A 207 15.43 -18.22 7.32
CA GLN A 207 15.89 -19.22 8.27
C GLN A 207 15.29 -19.00 9.68
N ASP A 208 14.69 -17.86 9.94
CA ASP A 208 14.08 -17.51 11.22
C ASP A 208 12.62 -17.99 11.26
N LYS A 209 12.38 -19.08 12.01
CA LYS A 209 11.06 -19.71 12.08
C LYS A 209 9.97 -18.82 12.69
N GLU A 210 10.33 -17.89 13.58
CA GLU A 210 9.36 -16.95 14.17
C GLU A 210 9.04 -15.83 13.20
N ALA A 211 10.04 -15.33 12.43
CA ALA A 211 9.81 -14.36 11.36
C ALA A 211 8.82 -14.89 10.32
N LEU A 212 8.87 -16.19 9.99
CA LEU A 212 7.95 -16.82 9.03
C LEU A 212 6.49 -16.85 9.49
N LYS A 213 6.22 -16.67 10.78
CA LYS A 213 4.85 -16.62 11.33
C LYS A 213 4.23 -15.24 11.27
N GLN A 214 5.03 -14.19 11.02
CA GLN A 214 4.56 -12.80 11.03
C GLN A 214 3.81 -12.48 9.75
N GLN A 215 2.52 -12.15 9.86
CA GLN A 215 1.66 -11.88 8.70
C GLN A 215 1.52 -10.39 8.38
N ASN A 216 1.81 -9.51 9.35
CA ASN A 216 1.60 -8.07 9.24
C ASN A 216 2.87 -7.27 9.50
N GLU A 217 3.94 -7.90 9.97
CA GLU A 217 5.27 -7.28 10.07
C GLU A 217 6.01 -7.40 8.75
N TYR A 218 6.72 -6.36 8.38
CA TYR A 218 7.44 -6.33 7.10
C TYR A 218 8.62 -5.35 7.12
N MET A 219 9.56 -5.59 6.22
CA MET A 219 10.61 -4.62 5.93
C MET A 219 10.12 -3.59 4.92
N PHE A 220 10.29 -2.33 5.24
CA PHE A 220 10.11 -1.21 4.32
C PHE A 220 11.49 -0.72 3.88
N GLY A 221 11.91 -1.10 2.68
CA GLY A 221 13.30 -1.00 2.27
C GLY A 221 14.21 -1.91 3.12
N ASN A 222 15.49 -1.59 3.21
CA ASN A 222 16.48 -2.45 3.87
C ASN A 222 16.67 -2.18 5.37
N SER A 223 16.10 -1.09 5.89
CA SER A 223 16.48 -0.60 7.22
C SER A 223 15.33 -0.39 8.19
N LEU A 224 14.07 -0.45 7.74
CA LEU A 224 12.92 -0.21 8.59
C LEU A 224 12.06 -1.48 8.69
N LEU A 225 11.93 -2.00 9.90
CA LEU A 225 10.94 -3.01 10.27
C LEU A 225 9.68 -2.29 10.74
N ILE A 226 8.54 -2.64 10.18
CA ILE A 226 7.25 -2.01 10.47
C ILE A 226 6.29 -3.07 10.99
N ASN A 227 5.66 -2.81 12.14
CA ASN A 227 4.61 -3.66 12.70
C ASN A 227 3.33 -2.86 12.98
N PRO A 228 2.45 -2.66 11.99
CA PRO A 228 1.26 -1.85 12.15
C PRO A 228 0.33 -2.35 13.24
N ILE A 229 -0.17 -1.43 14.06
CA ILE A 229 -1.20 -1.74 15.05
C ILE A 229 -2.53 -1.93 14.34
N THR A 230 -3.13 -3.11 14.47
CA THR A 230 -4.37 -3.50 13.81
C THR A 230 -5.50 -3.86 14.77
N GLN A 231 -5.46 -3.26 15.97
CA GLN A 231 -6.43 -3.50 17.04
C GLN A 231 -6.66 -2.22 17.85
N SER A 232 -7.88 -2.01 18.34
CA SER A 232 -8.24 -0.83 19.14
C SER A 232 -7.76 -0.90 20.57
N ASN A 233 -7.59 0.27 21.17
CA ASN A 233 -7.40 0.45 22.64
C ASN A 233 -6.24 -0.38 23.22
N VAL A 234 -5.17 -0.63 22.48
CA VAL A 234 -4.00 -1.35 22.97
C VAL A 234 -3.01 -0.38 23.62
N GLN A 235 -2.42 -0.81 24.75
CA GLN A 235 -1.40 -0.04 25.47
C GLN A 235 0.02 -0.41 25.04
N SER A 236 0.22 -1.64 24.59
CA SER A 236 1.46 -2.12 24.02
C SER A 236 1.18 -3.01 22.80
N TRP A 237 2.15 -3.10 21.91
CA TRP A 237 2.07 -3.93 20.71
C TRP A 237 3.24 -4.88 20.65
N LYS A 238 2.93 -6.17 20.64
CA LYS A 238 3.95 -7.21 20.60
C LYS A 238 4.58 -7.26 19.22
N THR A 239 5.87 -6.98 19.13
CA THR A 239 6.64 -6.92 17.88
C THR A 239 7.72 -8.00 17.91
N TYR A 240 7.86 -8.75 16.84
CA TYR A 240 8.95 -9.68 16.67
C TYR A 240 10.15 -8.96 16.04
N LEU A 241 11.29 -9.08 16.66
CA LEU A 241 12.55 -8.57 16.10
C LEU A 241 13.32 -9.76 15.52
N PRO A 242 13.37 -9.93 14.18
CA PRO A 242 14.06 -11.06 13.55
C PRO A 242 15.52 -11.17 13.97
N GLU A 243 16.06 -12.37 13.90
CA GLU A 243 17.44 -12.63 14.23
C GLU A 243 18.37 -11.83 13.29
N HIS A 244 19.15 -10.92 13.86
CA HIS A 244 20.07 -10.06 13.12
C HIS A 244 21.29 -9.71 13.97
N ALA A 245 22.48 -9.90 13.41
CA ALA A 245 23.74 -9.74 14.15
C ALA A 245 24.00 -8.34 14.71
N ALA A 246 23.49 -7.30 14.02
CA ALA A 246 23.61 -5.91 14.49
C ALA A 246 22.51 -5.49 15.50
N GLY A 247 21.52 -6.36 15.74
CA GLY A 247 20.35 -6.01 16.53
C GLY A 247 19.43 -5.01 15.85
N TRP A 248 18.54 -4.40 16.64
CA TRP A 248 17.52 -3.44 16.21
C TRP A 248 17.52 -2.19 17.07
N ILE A 249 17.14 -1.08 16.52
CA ILE A 249 17.04 0.20 17.21
C ILE A 249 15.61 0.73 17.06
N ASP A 250 14.94 1.02 18.17
CA ASP A 250 13.65 1.70 18.14
C ASP A 250 13.81 3.09 17.52
N PHE A 251 13.12 3.31 16.43
CA PHE A 251 13.20 4.53 15.63
C PHE A 251 12.82 5.80 16.43
N TRP A 252 11.91 5.66 17.40
CA TRP A 252 11.34 6.80 18.12
C TRP A 252 12.16 7.26 19.32
N ASN A 253 12.93 6.39 19.95
CA ASN A 253 13.62 6.69 21.19
C ASN A 253 15.10 6.27 21.23
N GLY A 254 15.57 5.58 20.17
CA GLY A 254 16.95 5.14 20.05
C GLY A 254 17.34 3.94 20.92
N LYS A 255 16.37 3.28 21.58
CA LYS A 255 16.67 2.10 22.39
C LYS A 255 17.10 0.92 21.52
N ALA A 256 18.21 0.30 21.88
CA ALA A 256 18.71 -0.88 21.20
C ALA A 256 18.11 -2.18 21.78
N TYR A 257 17.91 -3.15 20.89
CA TYR A 257 17.43 -4.48 21.21
C TYR A 257 18.25 -5.53 20.43
N GLU A 258 18.41 -6.69 21.01
CA GLU A 258 18.92 -7.86 20.28
C GLU A 258 17.85 -8.41 19.35
N GLY A 259 18.26 -9.14 18.29
CA GLY A 259 17.35 -9.88 17.43
C GLY A 259 16.91 -11.22 18.04
N GLY A 260 16.01 -11.94 17.35
CA GLY A 260 15.53 -13.26 17.75
C GLY A 260 14.54 -13.24 18.92
N GLN A 261 13.85 -12.13 19.18
CA GLN A 261 12.97 -12.00 20.35
C GLN A 261 11.70 -11.21 20.06
N TYR A 262 10.70 -11.40 20.91
CA TYR A 262 9.55 -10.52 20.99
C TYR A 262 9.79 -9.41 21.99
N VAL A 263 9.34 -8.21 21.64
CA VAL A 263 9.35 -7.04 22.52
C VAL A 263 7.96 -6.40 22.57
N ASP A 264 7.61 -5.87 23.72
CA ASP A 264 6.40 -5.08 23.88
C ASP A 264 6.74 -3.60 23.66
N ILE A 265 6.27 -3.04 22.56
CA ILE A 265 6.46 -1.63 22.19
C ILE A 265 5.25 -0.83 22.68
N PRO A 266 5.41 0.32 23.34
CA PRO A 266 4.29 1.19 23.70
C PRO A 266 3.46 1.59 22.48
N ALA A 267 2.14 1.38 22.55
CA ALA A 267 1.22 1.60 21.44
C ALA A 267 0.62 3.01 21.45
N SER A 268 1.45 4.06 21.67
CA SER A 268 0.98 5.45 21.57
C SER A 268 0.25 5.70 20.24
N ILE A 269 -0.83 6.49 20.28
CA ILE A 269 -1.56 6.88 19.07
C ILE A 269 -0.71 7.75 18.12
N GLU A 270 0.36 8.33 18.60
CA GLU A 270 1.29 9.17 17.84
C GLU A 270 2.42 8.39 17.18
N LYS A 271 2.48 7.06 17.36
CA LYS A 271 3.60 6.23 16.88
C LYS A 271 3.12 4.93 16.28
N ILE A 272 3.93 4.39 15.42
CA ILE A 272 3.82 3.03 14.85
C ILE A 272 5.06 2.26 15.26
N PRO A 273 4.93 1.01 15.74
CA PRO A 273 6.07 0.12 15.93
C PRO A 273 6.77 -0.27 14.63
#